data_33ec5e83ec07dec485294988962ab5b1
#
_entry.id   33ec5e83ec07dec485294988962ab5b1
#
_cell.length_a   1.000
_cell.length_b   1.000
_cell.length_c   1.000
_cell.angle_alpha   90.00
_cell.angle_beta   90.00
_cell.angle_gamma   90.00
#
_symmetry.space_group_name_H-M   'P 1'
#
loop_
_entity.id
_entity.type
_entity.pdbx_description
1 polymer ?
#
loop_
_entity_poly.entity_id
_entity_poly.type
_entity_poly.pdbx_seq_one_letter_code
_entity_poly.pdbx_strand_id
1 'polypeptide(L)'
;MRLIIAEKHSVGQAIAQALGGHAERHDGYIEVGDDLVTWAQGHLVDLAAPDEYQGHDWGRWSLDTLPIDPTPDWQWKVGREKGARTGSTRSSRGLMRRDDTDSLVNACDPDREGEAIFRRIVAHAGVSQADATPCGSRALEEDAIRAAFESMR
;
A
#
# COMPACT_ATOMS: atom_id res chain seq x y z
N MET A 1 -2.44 1.28 17.79
CA MET A 1 -2.59 2.35 16.75
C MET A 1 -3.15 1.75 15.48
N ARG A 2 -4.04 2.45 14.75
CA ARG A 2 -4.50 2.03 13.42
C ARG A 2 -3.51 2.53 12.37
N LEU A 3 -3.14 1.67 11.41
CA LEU A 3 -2.34 2.06 10.26
C LEU A 3 -3.24 2.20 9.02
N ILE A 4 -3.36 3.41 8.53
CA ILE A 4 -4.19 3.79 7.39
C ILE A 4 -3.27 3.89 6.16
N ILE A 5 -3.59 3.15 5.11
CA ILE A 5 -2.80 3.09 3.88
C ILE A 5 -3.61 3.71 2.74
N ALA A 6 -3.18 4.89 2.32
CA ALA A 6 -3.78 5.61 1.19
C ALA A 6 -3.06 5.29 -0.13
N GLU A 7 -3.73 5.49 -1.25
CA GLU A 7 -3.17 5.24 -2.58
C GLU A 7 -2.07 6.24 -2.96
N LYS A 8 -2.21 7.50 -2.55
CA LYS A 8 -1.27 8.58 -2.87
C LYS A 8 -1.14 9.60 -1.75
N HIS A 9 -0.06 10.34 -1.76
CA HIS A 9 0.27 11.32 -0.73
C HIS A 9 -0.83 12.34 -0.47
N SER A 10 -1.47 12.88 -1.53
CA SER A 10 -2.56 13.86 -1.37
C SER A 10 -3.78 13.29 -0.64
N VAL A 11 -4.11 12.02 -0.86
CA VAL A 11 -5.17 11.31 -0.15
C VAL A 11 -4.79 11.11 1.32
N GLY A 12 -3.55 10.68 1.58
CA GLY A 12 -3.05 10.56 2.95
C GLY A 12 -3.08 11.87 3.72
N GLN A 13 -2.74 12.98 3.07
CA GLN A 13 -2.85 14.31 3.68
C GLN A 13 -4.31 14.70 3.99
N ALA A 14 -5.23 14.46 3.05
CA ALA A 14 -6.66 14.75 3.25
C ALA A 14 -7.23 13.93 4.42
N ILE A 15 -6.85 12.65 4.52
CA ILE A 15 -7.26 11.78 5.63
C ILE A 15 -6.70 12.32 6.95
N ALA A 16 -5.42 12.62 7.02
CA ALA A 16 -4.80 13.15 8.24
C ALA A 16 -5.46 14.46 8.69
N GLN A 17 -5.84 15.33 7.74
CA GLN A 17 -6.56 16.55 8.02
C GLN A 17 -7.99 16.28 8.53
N ALA A 18 -8.71 15.34 7.90
CA ALA A 18 -10.08 14.99 8.29
C ALA A 18 -10.17 14.33 9.67
N LEU A 19 -9.15 13.54 10.05
CA LEU A 19 -9.07 12.94 11.38
C LEU A 19 -8.93 14.01 12.48
N GLY A 20 -8.33 15.15 12.15
CA GLY A 20 -8.20 16.30 13.05
C GLY A 20 -7.21 16.07 14.20
N GLY A 21 -6.99 17.11 15.00
CA GLY A 21 -6.06 17.04 16.13
C GLY A 21 -4.62 17.46 15.79
N HIS A 22 -3.69 17.09 16.64
CA HIS A 22 -2.26 17.36 16.43
C HIS A 22 -1.70 16.34 15.44
N ALA A 23 -1.17 16.83 14.31
CA ALA A 23 -0.58 15.99 13.27
C ALA A 23 0.95 16.18 13.26
N GLU A 24 1.70 15.11 13.45
CA GLU A 24 3.15 15.08 13.35
C GLU A 24 3.57 14.43 12.02
N ARG A 25 4.42 15.14 11.25
CA ARG A 25 4.87 14.67 9.94
C ARG A 25 6.22 13.98 10.05
N HIS A 26 6.27 12.76 9.53
CA HIS A 26 7.47 11.94 9.46
C HIS A 26 7.83 11.62 7.99
N ASP A 27 8.98 11.01 7.78
CA ASP A 27 9.36 10.54 6.44
C ASP A 27 8.52 9.33 6.05
N GLY A 28 7.58 9.54 5.13
CA GLY A 28 6.68 8.51 4.59
C GLY A 28 5.38 8.28 5.35
N TYR A 29 5.08 9.00 6.42
CA TYR A 29 3.81 8.91 7.14
C TYR A 29 3.48 10.16 7.95
N ILE A 30 2.25 10.26 8.40
CA ILE A 30 1.75 11.30 9.32
C ILE A 30 1.14 10.58 10.52
N GLU A 31 1.50 10.99 11.72
CA GLU A 31 0.89 10.54 12.96
C GLU A 31 -0.18 11.53 13.39
N VAL A 32 -1.40 11.05 13.66
CA VAL A 32 -2.55 11.86 14.09
C VAL A 32 -3.24 11.16 15.25
N GLY A 33 -2.98 11.59 16.48
CA GLY A 33 -3.50 10.91 17.67
C GLY A 33 -3.04 9.45 17.73
N ASP A 34 -4.00 8.52 17.71
CA ASP A 34 -3.72 7.07 17.72
C ASP A 34 -3.67 6.45 16.32
N ASP A 35 -3.61 7.27 15.28
CA ASP A 35 -3.61 6.85 13.89
C ASP A 35 -2.29 7.16 13.20
N LEU A 36 -1.83 6.23 12.39
CA LEU A 36 -0.69 6.39 11.48
C LEU A 36 -1.22 6.40 10.05
N VAL A 37 -0.98 7.47 9.31
CA VAL A 37 -1.41 7.59 7.91
C VAL A 37 -0.20 7.53 7.01
N THR A 38 -0.12 6.48 6.19
CA THR A 38 0.90 6.31 5.16
C THR A 38 0.26 6.22 3.78
N TRP A 39 1.06 6.25 2.73
CA TRP A 39 0.54 6.23 1.35
C TRP A 39 1.46 5.45 0.42
N ALA A 40 0.87 4.89 -0.62
CA ALA A 40 1.58 4.40 -1.77
C ALA A 40 2.03 5.56 -2.67
N GLN A 41 3.15 5.39 -3.37
CA GLN A 41 3.55 6.29 -4.45
C GLN A 41 3.52 5.49 -5.76
N GLY A 42 2.32 5.37 -6.36
CA GLY A 42 2.11 4.53 -7.52
C GLY A 42 2.16 3.02 -7.20
N HIS A 43 2.44 2.21 -8.19
CA HIS A 43 2.62 0.77 -8.01
C HIS A 43 3.93 0.47 -7.27
N LEU A 44 3.87 0.44 -5.93
CA LEU A 44 5.05 0.15 -5.09
C LEU A 44 5.57 -1.27 -5.29
N VAL A 45 4.71 -2.20 -5.68
CA VAL A 45 5.02 -3.61 -5.89
C VAL A 45 4.43 -4.06 -7.21
N ASP A 46 5.30 -4.42 -8.15
CA ASP A 46 4.95 -4.92 -9.48
C ASP A 46 5.39 -6.38 -9.65
N LEU A 47 4.84 -7.04 -10.65
CA LEU A 47 5.36 -8.33 -11.08
C LEU A 47 6.78 -8.15 -11.63
N ALA A 48 7.64 -9.11 -11.34
CA ALA A 48 8.93 -9.20 -12.00
C ALA A 48 8.74 -9.34 -13.51
N ALA A 49 9.59 -8.69 -14.29
CA ALA A 49 9.63 -8.94 -15.72
C ALA A 49 10.20 -10.35 -15.99
N PRO A 50 9.90 -10.97 -17.14
CA PRO A 50 10.35 -12.33 -17.42
C PRO A 50 11.86 -12.56 -17.22
N ASP A 51 12.68 -11.58 -17.59
CA ASP A 51 14.14 -11.59 -17.43
C ASP A 51 14.63 -11.45 -15.99
N GLU A 52 13.74 -11.12 -15.07
CA GLU A 52 14.06 -10.95 -13.64
C GLU A 52 13.66 -12.20 -12.81
N TYR A 53 12.97 -13.18 -13.42
CA TYR A 53 12.58 -14.41 -12.72
C TYR A 53 13.79 -15.29 -12.43
N GLN A 54 14.00 -15.58 -11.16
CA GLN A 54 15.05 -16.50 -10.73
C GLN A 54 14.64 -17.94 -11.01
N GLY A 55 15.58 -18.72 -11.52
CA GLY A 55 15.34 -20.14 -11.84
C GLY A 55 14.78 -20.41 -13.23
N HIS A 56 14.58 -19.37 -14.04
CA HIS A 56 14.09 -19.46 -15.42
C HIS A 56 15.02 -18.76 -16.40
N ASP A 57 15.16 -19.30 -17.60
CA ASP A 57 15.94 -18.69 -18.69
C ASP A 57 15.03 -17.90 -19.64
N TRP A 58 14.28 -16.97 -19.08
CA TRP A 58 13.36 -16.09 -19.84
C TRP A 58 14.00 -14.76 -20.24
N GLY A 59 15.26 -14.55 -19.91
CA GLY A 59 15.99 -13.32 -20.25
C GLY A 59 16.25 -13.13 -21.73
N ARG A 60 16.13 -14.20 -22.53
CA ARG A 60 16.20 -14.15 -23.98
C ARG A 60 14.81 -14.18 -24.60
N TRP A 61 14.45 -13.11 -25.26
CA TRP A 61 13.24 -13.09 -26.10
C TRP A 61 13.42 -13.99 -27.32
N SER A 62 12.87 -15.19 -27.26
CA SER A 62 12.85 -16.15 -28.37
C SER A 62 11.55 -16.94 -28.34
N LEU A 63 11.15 -17.50 -29.50
CA LEU A 63 9.98 -18.36 -29.56
C LEU A 63 10.16 -19.65 -28.76
N ASP A 64 11.40 -20.07 -28.53
CA ASP A 64 11.73 -21.28 -27.76
C ASP A 64 11.47 -21.11 -26.25
N THR A 65 11.37 -19.87 -25.78
CA THR A 65 11.08 -19.57 -24.37
C THR A 65 9.57 -19.44 -24.10
N LEU A 66 8.73 -19.61 -25.08
CA LEU A 66 7.27 -19.56 -24.93
C LEU A 66 6.66 -20.95 -24.66
N PRO A 67 5.58 -21.04 -23.88
CA PRO A 67 4.92 -19.95 -23.16
C PRO A 67 5.69 -19.54 -21.90
N ILE A 68 5.72 -18.22 -21.61
CA ILE A 68 6.18 -17.73 -20.33
C ILE A 68 5.02 -17.87 -19.34
N ASP A 69 5.11 -18.86 -18.48
CA ASP A 69 4.10 -19.12 -17.44
C ASP A 69 4.74 -19.04 -16.04
N PRO A 70 4.53 -17.94 -15.31
CA PRO A 70 5.07 -17.78 -13.98
C PRO A 70 4.29 -18.53 -12.90
N THR A 71 3.22 -19.26 -13.24
CA THR A 71 2.42 -20.01 -12.26
C THR A 71 3.15 -21.28 -11.81
N PRO A 72 3.19 -21.62 -10.50
CA PRO A 72 2.61 -20.89 -9.38
C PRO A 72 3.51 -19.82 -8.75
N ASP A 73 4.74 -19.67 -9.23
CA ASP A 73 5.79 -18.88 -8.56
C ASP A 73 5.83 -17.42 -9.02
N TRP A 74 4.75 -16.71 -8.83
CA TRP A 74 4.70 -15.27 -9.10
C TRP A 74 5.74 -14.50 -8.28
N GLN A 75 6.72 -13.91 -8.95
CA GLN A 75 7.74 -13.09 -8.30
C GLN A 75 7.37 -11.61 -8.36
N TRP A 76 7.47 -10.95 -7.21
CA TRP A 76 7.14 -9.55 -7.05
C TRP A 76 8.40 -8.74 -6.80
N LYS A 77 8.47 -7.55 -7.36
CA LYS A 77 9.54 -6.59 -7.12
C LYS A 77 8.99 -5.26 -6.62
N VAL A 78 9.79 -4.57 -5.84
CA VAL A 78 9.50 -3.16 -5.52
C VAL A 78 9.76 -2.34 -6.77
N GLY A 79 8.73 -1.61 -7.22
CA GLY A 79 8.81 -0.76 -8.40
C GLY A 79 9.96 0.23 -8.31
N ARG A 80 10.76 0.31 -9.38
CA ARG A 80 11.85 1.29 -9.51
C ARG A 80 11.38 2.51 -10.31
N GLU A 81 10.22 3.06 -10.02
CA GLU A 81 9.88 4.32 -10.65
C GLU A 81 10.89 5.40 -10.24
N LYS A 82 11.42 6.14 -11.24
CA LYS A 82 12.27 7.30 -11.01
C LYS A 82 11.48 8.33 -10.21
N GLY A 83 11.75 8.42 -8.92
CA GLY A 83 11.02 9.29 -7.99
C GLY A 83 10.20 8.58 -6.92
N ALA A 84 9.92 7.27 -7.04
CA ALA A 84 9.41 6.50 -5.92
C ALA A 84 10.49 6.48 -4.82
N ARG A 85 10.30 7.29 -3.80
CA ARG A 85 11.20 7.28 -2.66
C ARG A 85 11.07 5.91 -2.01
N THR A 86 12.14 5.13 -2.05
CA THR A 86 12.28 3.86 -1.30
C THR A 86 11.90 3.99 0.18
N GLY A 87 11.79 5.23 0.68
CA GLY A 87 11.25 5.59 1.97
C GLY A 87 9.81 5.10 2.19
N SER A 88 8.90 5.33 1.24
CA SER A 88 7.48 5.01 1.42
C SER A 88 7.22 3.51 1.60
N THR A 89 7.79 2.64 0.77
CA THR A 89 7.63 1.17 0.91
C THR A 89 8.31 0.65 2.18
N ARG A 90 9.51 1.17 2.49
CA ARG A 90 10.23 0.79 3.70
C ARG A 90 9.50 1.28 4.96
N SER A 91 8.97 2.51 4.93
CA SER A 91 8.17 3.07 6.02
C SER A 91 6.89 2.26 6.22
N SER A 92 6.11 2.00 5.17
CA SER A 92 4.87 1.22 5.28
C SER A 92 5.11 -0.17 5.86
N ARG A 93 6.16 -0.88 5.40
CA ARG A 93 6.53 -2.18 5.94
C ARG A 93 6.96 -2.10 7.41
N GLY A 94 7.72 -1.07 7.77
CA GLY A 94 8.15 -0.83 9.14
C GLY A 94 6.96 -0.55 10.05
N LEU A 95 6.04 0.30 9.61
CA LEU A 95 4.83 0.65 10.35
C LEU A 95 3.91 -0.55 10.57
N MET A 96 3.71 -1.41 9.56
CA MET A 96 2.90 -2.64 9.69
C MET A 96 3.46 -3.64 10.68
N ARG A 97 4.75 -3.57 10.99
CA ARG A 97 5.45 -4.50 11.90
C ARG A 97 5.73 -3.90 13.26
N ARG A 98 5.22 -2.73 13.54
CA ARG A 98 5.31 -2.14 14.87
C ARG A 98 4.42 -2.93 15.83
N ASP A 99 4.90 -3.15 17.04
CA ASP A 99 4.17 -3.87 18.08
C ASP A 99 2.90 -3.14 18.54
N ASP A 100 2.83 -1.82 18.30
CA ASP A 100 1.68 -0.98 18.63
C ASP A 100 0.72 -0.74 17.43
N THR A 101 0.94 -1.38 16.28
CA THR A 101 0.00 -1.38 15.16
C THR A 101 -1.00 -2.52 15.33
N ASP A 102 -2.23 -2.18 15.74
CA ASP A 102 -3.28 -3.16 16.07
C ASP A 102 -4.16 -3.51 14.86
N SER A 103 -4.28 -2.62 13.90
CA SER A 103 -5.18 -2.80 12.75
C SER A 103 -4.71 -2.05 11.51
N LEU A 104 -5.10 -2.58 10.34
CA LEU A 104 -4.83 -2.01 9.04
C LEU A 104 -6.13 -1.47 8.43
N VAL A 105 -6.08 -0.27 7.87
CA VAL A 105 -7.20 0.34 7.15
C VAL A 105 -6.81 0.56 5.70
N ASN A 106 -7.57 -0.06 4.79
CA ASN A 106 -7.44 0.17 3.36
C ASN A 106 -8.15 1.46 2.98
N ALA A 107 -7.41 2.52 2.75
CA ALA A 107 -7.89 3.82 2.29
C ALA A 107 -7.40 4.15 0.86
N CYS A 108 -7.10 3.12 0.07
CA CYS A 108 -6.97 3.23 -1.38
C CYS A 108 -8.34 3.40 -2.04
N ASP A 109 -8.37 3.79 -3.30
CA ASP A 109 -9.61 3.96 -4.03
C ASP A 109 -10.45 2.66 -3.98
N PRO A 110 -11.77 2.74 -3.76
CA PRO A 110 -12.63 1.56 -3.59
C PRO A 110 -12.98 0.91 -4.95
N ASP A 111 -11.95 0.53 -5.67
CA ASP A 111 -12.00 -0.17 -6.94
C ASP A 111 -11.02 -1.35 -6.96
N ARG A 112 -10.96 -2.06 -8.08
CA ARG A 112 -10.08 -3.24 -8.23
C ARG A 112 -8.59 -2.87 -8.18
N GLU A 113 -8.25 -1.68 -8.63
CA GLU A 113 -6.85 -1.20 -8.64
C GLU A 113 -6.39 -0.84 -7.23
N GLY A 114 -7.16 -0.04 -6.50
CA GLY A 114 -6.85 0.32 -5.12
C GLY A 114 -6.78 -0.90 -4.19
N GLU A 115 -7.70 -1.87 -4.37
CA GLU A 115 -7.65 -3.12 -3.62
C GLU A 115 -6.39 -3.93 -3.96
N ALA A 116 -5.99 -3.99 -5.25
CA ALA A 116 -4.78 -4.68 -5.66
C ALA A 116 -3.52 -4.01 -5.10
N ILE A 117 -3.45 -2.68 -5.10
CA ILE A 117 -2.34 -1.90 -4.52
C ILE A 117 -2.21 -2.24 -3.03
N PHE A 118 -3.29 -2.14 -2.28
CA PHE A 118 -3.30 -2.45 -0.85
C PHE A 118 -2.83 -3.88 -0.56
N ARG A 119 -3.44 -4.88 -1.22
CA ARG A 119 -3.10 -6.30 -1.01
C ARG A 119 -1.65 -6.61 -1.31
N ARG A 120 -1.09 -6.03 -2.38
CA ARG A 120 0.32 -6.20 -2.74
C ARG A 120 1.25 -5.62 -1.68
N ILE A 121 0.93 -4.45 -1.14
CA ILE A 121 1.72 -3.81 -0.08
C ILE A 121 1.72 -4.69 1.18
N VAL A 122 0.56 -5.17 1.61
CA VAL A 122 0.41 -6.01 2.81
C VAL A 122 1.12 -7.36 2.63
N ALA A 123 0.92 -8.00 1.47
CA ALA A 123 1.60 -9.26 1.15
C ALA A 123 3.13 -9.11 1.14
N HIS A 124 3.64 -8.02 0.53
CA HIS A 124 5.08 -7.72 0.51
C HIS A 124 5.64 -7.43 1.91
N ALA A 125 4.82 -6.87 2.79
CA ALA A 125 5.19 -6.69 4.20
C ALA A 125 5.25 -8.00 4.99
N GLY A 126 4.63 -9.08 4.48
CA GLY A 126 4.53 -10.38 5.17
C GLY A 126 3.60 -10.33 6.38
N VAL A 127 2.56 -9.50 6.31
CA VAL A 127 1.53 -9.34 7.34
C VAL A 127 0.23 -9.99 6.87
N SER A 128 -0.58 -10.50 7.81
CA SER A 128 -1.88 -11.08 7.47
C SER A 128 -2.85 -10.01 6.95
N GLN A 129 -3.57 -10.35 5.89
CA GLN A 129 -4.64 -9.48 5.36
C GLN A 129 -5.96 -9.61 6.12
N ALA A 130 -6.07 -10.57 7.04
CA ALA A 130 -7.31 -10.86 7.76
C ALA A 130 -7.76 -9.71 8.67
N ASP A 131 -6.83 -8.83 9.05
CA ASP A 131 -7.07 -7.74 10.00
C ASP A 131 -7.29 -6.38 9.30
N ALA A 132 -7.43 -6.38 7.97
CA ALA A 132 -7.61 -5.16 7.20
C ALA A 132 -9.08 -4.77 7.04
N THR A 133 -9.42 -3.56 7.47
CA THR A 133 -10.77 -3.00 7.31
C THR A 133 -10.78 -2.01 6.14
N PRO A 134 -11.69 -2.13 5.16
CA PRO A 134 -11.82 -1.15 4.09
C PRO A 134 -12.43 0.16 4.60
N CYS A 135 -11.83 1.29 4.26
CA CYS A 135 -12.36 2.61 4.61
C CYS A 135 -13.68 2.93 3.88
N GLY A 136 -13.85 2.42 2.65
CA GLY A 136 -15.10 2.55 1.89
C GLY A 136 -15.43 3.97 1.41
N SER A 137 -14.63 4.99 1.71
CA SER A 137 -14.87 6.35 1.23
C SER A 137 -14.50 6.50 -0.24
N ARG A 138 -15.43 7.02 -1.05
CA ARG A 138 -15.23 7.38 -2.47
C ARG A 138 -14.97 8.86 -2.67
N ALA A 139 -15.14 9.68 -1.65
CA ALA A 139 -14.98 11.12 -1.72
C ALA A 139 -13.78 11.56 -0.88
N LEU A 140 -13.05 12.53 -1.40
CA LEU A 140 -11.90 13.16 -0.71
C LEU A 140 -12.33 14.37 0.12
N GLU A 141 -13.64 14.61 0.25
CA GLU A 141 -14.18 15.68 1.08
C GLU A 141 -14.02 15.32 2.55
N GLU A 142 -13.61 16.26 3.36
CA GLU A 142 -13.28 16.07 4.77
C GLU A 142 -14.42 15.42 5.56
N ASP A 143 -15.65 15.88 5.34
CA ASP A 143 -16.84 15.35 6.02
C ASP A 143 -17.14 13.89 5.64
N ALA A 144 -16.94 13.53 4.36
CA ALA A 144 -17.12 12.15 3.89
C ALA A 144 -16.07 11.20 4.46
N ILE A 145 -14.83 11.65 4.51
CA ILE A 145 -13.73 10.89 5.14
C ILE A 145 -14.04 10.69 6.63
N ARG A 146 -14.37 11.76 7.33
CA ARG A 146 -14.70 11.70 8.77
C ARG A 146 -15.84 10.74 9.06
N ALA A 147 -16.93 10.82 8.31
CA ALA A 147 -18.09 9.93 8.45
C ALA A 147 -17.70 8.45 8.21
N ALA A 148 -16.83 8.17 7.21
CA ALA A 148 -16.35 6.82 6.95
C ALA A 148 -15.54 6.28 8.14
N PHE A 149 -14.64 7.08 8.72
CA PHE A 149 -13.84 6.67 9.88
C PHE A 149 -14.66 6.55 11.18
N GLU A 150 -15.71 7.33 11.35
CA GLU A 150 -16.66 7.20 12.47
C GLU A 150 -17.46 5.90 12.39
N SER A 151 -17.84 5.47 11.17
CA SER A 151 -18.59 4.23 10.96
C SER A 151 -17.77 2.95 11.17
N MET A 152 -16.43 3.05 11.24
CA MET A 152 -15.52 1.94 11.50
C MET A 152 -15.22 1.73 13.00
N ARG A 153 -15.77 2.54 13.89
CA ARG A 153 -15.57 2.46 15.35
C ARG A 153 -16.55 1.51 16.02
#